data_04a5c7e5283a9654aaeaeca945407095
#
_entry.id   04a5c7e5283a9654aaeaeca945407095
#
_cell.length_a   1.000
_cell.length_b   1.000
_cell.length_c   1.000
_cell.angle_alpha   90.00
_cell.angle_beta   90.00
_cell.angle_gamma   90.00
#
_symmetry.space_group_name_H-M   'P 1'
#
loop_
_entity.id
_entity.type
_entity.pdbx_description
1 polymer ?
#
loop_
_entity_poly.entity_id
_entity_poly.type
_entity_poly.pdbx_seq_one_letter_code
_entity_poly.pdbx_strand_id
1 'polypeptide(L)'
;DKLKNELEKVDINLPVAEKDIVQITSTREAYFKKMKEFAGNAKKSIVYTARHWKVDAELIRLLQEKIKHGVQIRGIGPVSSKEEKNISWLKEIGVKIKKAELKETHFAVYDNSFVVISLRKEPEKSDYNSIFIKSETLAEILTNHFNSIWKKV
;
A
#
# COMPACT_ATOMS: atom_id res chain seq x y z
N ASP A 1 -11.79 -2.42 35.94
CA ASP A 1 -12.79 -3.07 35.10
C ASP A 1 -12.32 -4.46 34.72
N LYS A 2 -13.13 -5.48 34.97
CA LYS A 2 -12.81 -6.88 34.71
C LYS A 2 -12.54 -7.15 33.24
N LEU A 3 -13.33 -6.57 32.34
CA LEU A 3 -13.16 -6.73 30.89
C LEU A 3 -11.84 -6.12 30.41
N LYS A 4 -11.49 -4.94 30.91
CA LYS A 4 -10.23 -4.28 30.58
C LYS A 4 -9.04 -5.14 31.04
N ASN A 5 -9.09 -5.70 32.24
CA ASN A 5 -8.05 -6.57 32.76
C ASN A 5 -7.90 -7.86 31.96
N GLU A 6 -9.02 -8.42 31.50
CA GLU A 6 -9.00 -9.60 30.62
C GLU A 6 -8.37 -9.29 29.27
N LEU A 7 -8.70 -8.14 28.67
CA LEU A 7 -8.09 -7.69 27.41
C LEU A 7 -6.61 -7.41 27.55
N GLU A 8 -6.17 -6.82 28.64
CA GLU A 8 -4.76 -6.57 28.93
C GLU A 8 -3.97 -7.88 29.08
N LYS A 9 -4.57 -8.88 29.70
CA LYS A 9 -3.95 -10.21 29.82
C LYS A 9 -3.81 -10.90 28.46
N VAL A 10 -4.79 -10.77 27.58
CA VAL A 10 -4.71 -11.30 26.22
C VAL A 10 -3.58 -10.62 25.45
N ASP A 11 -3.46 -9.31 25.55
CA ASP A 11 -2.39 -8.54 24.92
C ASP A 11 -1.00 -8.97 25.38
N ILE A 12 -0.82 -9.24 26.66
CA ILE A 12 0.46 -9.69 27.24
C ILE A 12 0.89 -11.04 26.68
N ASN A 13 -0.09 -11.93 26.36
CA ASN A 13 0.17 -13.26 25.85
C ASN A 13 0.43 -13.31 24.34
N LEU A 14 0.20 -12.21 23.61
CA LEU A 14 0.47 -12.13 22.18
C LEU A 14 1.93 -11.72 21.94
N PRO A 15 2.61 -12.31 20.93
CA PRO A 15 3.90 -11.82 20.50
C PRO A 15 3.85 -10.31 20.17
N VAL A 16 4.92 -9.58 20.46
CA VAL A 16 4.99 -8.13 20.19
C VAL A 16 4.65 -7.82 18.72
N ALA A 17 5.09 -8.69 17.79
CA ALA A 17 4.81 -8.55 16.37
C ALA A 17 3.31 -8.65 16.04
N GLU A 18 2.52 -9.35 16.83
CA GLU A 18 1.08 -9.51 16.60
C GLU A 18 0.26 -8.32 17.11
N LYS A 19 0.79 -7.52 18.02
CA LYS A 19 0.11 -6.33 18.55
C LYS A 19 -0.07 -5.25 17.48
N ASP A 20 0.84 -5.19 16.51
CA ASP A 20 0.85 -4.18 15.45
C ASP A 20 0.40 -4.74 14.09
N ILE A 21 -0.25 -5.91 14.09
CA ILE A 21 -0.68 -6.58 12.87
C ILE A 21 -1.70 -5.77 12.08
N VAL A 22 -2.65 -5.13 12.77
CA VAL A 22 -3.74 -4.41 12.12
C VAL A 22 -3.80 -2.98 12.61
N GLN A 23 -3.77 -2.02 11.68
CA GLN A 23 -3.97 -0.61 11.96
C GLN A 23 -4.96 -0.03 10.96
N ILE A 24 -5.85 0.82 11.42
CA ILE A 24 -6.85 1.47 10.57
C ILE A 24 -6.55 2.96 10.54
N THR A 25 -6.50 3.53 9.33
CA THR A 25 -6.40 4.97 9.15
C THR A 25 -7.70 5.51 8.59
N SER A 26 -8.06 6.74 8.94
CA SER A 26 -9.27 7.40 8.43
C SER A 26 -9.01 8.81 7.88
N THR A 27 -7.82 9.36 8.08
CA THR A 27 -7.45 10.68 7.57
C THR A 27 -6.40 10.57 6.48
N ARG A 28 -6.35 11.56 5.61
CA ARG A 28 -5.32 11.65 4.56
C ARG A 28 -3.92 11.66 5.17
N GLU A 29 -3.72 12.47 6.20
CA GLU A 29 -2.43 12.62 6.87
C GLU A 29 -1.93 11.29 7.46
N ALA A 30 -2.79 10.60 8.20
CA ALA A 30 -2.45 9.30 8.79
C ALA A 30 -2.16 8.24 7.72
N TYR A 31 -2.96 8.22 6.65
CA TYR A 31 -2.78 7.31 5.52
C TYR A 31 -1.40 7.49 4.86
N PHE A 32 -1.07 8.72 4.45
CA PHE A 32 0.19 8.99 3.76
C PHE A 32 1.40 8.77 4.66
N LYS A 33 1.31 9.13 5.93
CA LYS A 33 2.37 8.85 6.90
C LYS A 33 2.64 7.35 7.00
N LYS A 34 1.60 6.55 7.13
CA LYS A 34 1.73 5.09 7.26
C LYS A 34 2.21 4.44 5.96
N MET A 35 1.70 4.90 4.83
CA MET A 35 2.12 4.42 3.51
C MET A 35 3.62 4.69 3.28
N LYS A 36 4.10 5.88 3.60
CA LYS A 36 5.52 6.22 3.49
C LYS A 36 6.39 5.38 4.44
N GLU A 37 5.89 5.09 5.63
CA GLU A 37 6.57 4.20 6.58
C GLU A 37 6.71 2.79 6.00
N PHE A 38 5.65 2.23 5.45
CA PHE A 38 5.69 0.91 4.83
C PHE A 38 6.63 0.89 3.61
N ALA A 39 6.54 1.90 2.75
CA ALA A 39 7.44 2.02 1.60
C ALA A 39 8.89 2.16 2.04
N GLY A 40 9.14 2.95 3.09
CA GLY A 40 10.49 3.15 3.65
C GLY A 40 11.12 1.88 4.21
N ASN A 41 10.31 0.96 4.70
CA ASN A 41 10.78 -0.31 5.25
C ASN A 41 10.89 -1.43 4.20
N ALA A 42 10.40 -1.21 2.99
CA ALA A 42 10.44 -2.22 1.93
C ALA A 42 11.87 -2.52 1.51
N LYS A 43 12.18 -3.80 1.31
CA LYS A 43 13.52 -4.29 0.92
C LYS A 43 13.52 -5.10 -0.37
N LYS A 44 12.38 -5.61 -0.81
CA LYS A 44 12.28 -6.50 -1.96
C LYS A 44 11.37 -5.95 -3.05
N SER A 45 10.11 -5.66 -2.73
CA SER A 45 9.13 -5.30 -3.73
C SER A 45 7.97 -4.50 -3.17
N ILE A 46 7.39 -3.68 -4.04
CA ILE A 46 6.13 -3.00 -3.79
C ILE A 46 5.27 -3.21 -5.04
N VAL A 47 4.06 -3.73 -4.86
CA VAL A 47 3.06 -3.76 -5.92
C VAL A 47 1.81 -3.04 -5.43
N TYR A 48 1.17 -2.27 -6.31
CA TYR A 48 -0.02 -1.54 -5.91
C TYR A 48 -0.96 -1.30 -7.08
N THR A 49 -2.23 -1.21 -6.75
CA THR A 49 -3.25 -0.74 -7.67
C THR A 49 -3.62 0.68 -7.29
N ALA A 50 -3.68 1.56 -8.26
CA ALA A 50 -3.95 2.97 -8.03
C ALA A 50 -5.28 3.38 -8.64
N ARG A 51 -6.03 4.18 -7.90
CA ARG A 51 -7.15 4.94 -8.46
C ARG A 51 -6.64 6.27 -9.00
N HIS A 52 -5.76 6.89 -8.24
CA HIS A 52 -5.11 8.15 -8.55
C HIS A 52 -3.61 8.01 -8.30
N TRP A 53 -2.83 8.60 -9.18
CA TRP A 53 -1.38 8.60 -9.06
C TRP A 53 -0.94 9.87 -8.32
N LYS A 54 -1.14 9.87 -7.01
CA LYS A 54 -0.74 11.00 -6.16
C LYS A 54 0.68 10.81 -5.67
N VAL A 55 1.52 11.76 -5.97
CA VAL A 55 2.91 11.76 -5.52
C VAL A 55 3.32 13.17 -5.10
N ASP A 56 4.23 13.24 -4.14
CA ASP A 56 4.93 14.46 -3.76
C ASP A 56 6.44 14.22 -3.83
N ALA A 57 7.21 15.29 -3.67
CA ALA A 57 8.66 15.21 -3.78
C ALA A 57 9.28 14.27 -2.74
N GLU A 58 8.71 14.20 -1.54
CA GLU A 58 9.18 13.31 -0.48
C GLU A 58 8.98 11.84 -0.87
N LEU A 59 7.80 11.49 -1.38
CA LEU A 59 7.51 10.12 -1.83
C LEU A 59 8.41 9.72 -3.00
N ILE A 60 8.59 10.62 -3.97
CA ILE A 60 9.47 10.35 -5.11
C ILE A 60 10.90 10.06 -4.67
N ARG A 61 11.45 10.87 -3.77
CA ARG A 61 12.80 10.64 -3.24
C ARG A 61 12.90 9.31 -2.50
N LEU A 62 11.89 8.98 -1.70
CA LEU A 62 11.83 7.73 -0.98
C LEU A 62 11.81 6.53 -1.94
N LEU A 63 10.93 6.54 -2.94
CA LEU A 63 10.83 5.44 -3.91
C LEU A 63 12.10 5.33 -4.76
N GLN A 64 12.68 6.46 -5.16
CA GLN A 64 13.94 6.48 -5.91
C GLN A 64 15.07 5.81 -5.11
N GLU A 65 15.17 6.11 -3.82
CA GLU A 65 16.16 5.51 -2.94
C GLU A 65 15.94 3.99 -2.82
N LYS A 66 14.69 3.57 -2.69
CA LYS A 66 14.34 2.14 -2.64
C LYS A 66 14.72 1.41 -3.92
N ILE A 67 14.45 1.99 -5.05
CA ILE A 67 14.81 1.40 -6.35
C ILE A 67 16.33 1.29 -6.50
N LYS A 68 17.08 2.29 -6.07
CA LYS A 68 18.55 2.23 -6.06
C LYS A 68 19.09 1.07 -5.22
N HIS A 69 18.37 0.66 -4.18
CA HIS A 69 18.73 -0.46 -3.32
C HIS A 69 18.10 -1.79 -3.76
N GLY A 70 17.56 -1.85 -4.97
CA GLY A 70 17.09 -3.10 -5.57
C GLY A 70 15.61 -3.42 -5.33
N VAL A 71 14.84 -2.52 -4.73
CA VAL A 71 13.39 -2.74 -4.56
C VAL A 71 12.72 -2.58 -5.91
N GLN A 72 11.92 -3.58 -6.29
CA GLN A 72 11.12 -3.54 -7.52
C GLN A 72 9.75 -2.96 -7.21
N ILE A 73 9.36 -1.93 -7.94
CA ILE A 73 8.07 -1.25 -7.72
C ILE A 73 7.24 -1.31 -9.00
N ARG A 74 6.02 -1.85 -8.87
CA ARG A 74 5.07 -1.97 -9.98
C ARG A 74 3.70 -1.44 -9.57
N GLY A 75 3.06 -0.70 -10.46
CA GLY A 75 1.72 -0.18 -10.24
C GLY A 75 0.81 -0.41 -11.45
N ILE A 76 -0.47 -0.59 -11.19
CA ILE A 76 -1.52 -0.69 -12.21
C ILE A 76 -2.62 0.31 -11.86
N GLY A 77 -3.07 1.06 -12.85
CA GLY A 77 -4.19 1.99 -12.63
C GLY A 77 -4.56 2.75 -13.89
N PRO A 78 -5.62 3.56 -13.81
CA PRO A 78 -6.02 4.40 -14.94
C PRO A 78 -5.00 5.49 -15.19
N VAL A 79 -4.93 5.94 -16.43
CA VAL A 79 -4.09 7.08 -16.81
C VAL A 79 -5.00 8.19 -17.31
N SER A 80 -5.07 9.28 -16.56
CA SER A 80 -5.79 10.47 -16.97
C SER A 80 -4.81 11.59 -17.34
N SER A 81 -5.27 12.55 -18.13
CA SER A 81 -4.44 13.70 -18.51
C SER A 81 -3.93 14.51 -17.31
N LYS A 82 -4.72 14.54 -16.23
CA LYS A 82 -4.34 15.27 -15.00
C LYS A 82 -3.17 14.61 -14.25
N GLU A 83 -2.93 13.34 -14.49
CA GLU A 83 -1.95 12.56 -13.73
C GLU A 83 -0.72 12.16 -14.56
N GLU A 84 -0.70 12.50 -15.85
CA GLU A 84 0.41 12.15 -16.74
C GLU A 84 1.78 12.60 -16.21
N LYS A 85 1.84 13.79 -15.62
CA LYS A 85 3.07 14.31 -15.04
C LYS A 85 3.58 13.43 -13.89
N ASN A 86 2.68 13.03 -13.00
CA ASN A 86 3.02 12.17 -11.87
C ASN A 86 3.45 10.79 -12.34
N ILE A 87 2.76 10.24 -13.33
CA ILE A 87 3.11 8.95 -13.93
C ILE A 87 4.49 9.00 -14.60
N SER A 88 4.77 10.06 -15.36
CA SER A 88 6.08 10.27 -15.97
C SER A 88 7.18 10.34 -14.92
N TRP A 89 6.94 11.06 -13.84
CA TRP A 89 7.89 11.19 -12.75
C TRP A 89 8.19 9.83 -12.09
N LEU A 90 7.15 9.04 -11.83
CA LEU A 90 7.32 7.69 -11.30
C LEU A 90 8.09 6.78 -12.25
N LYS A 91 7.78 6.83 -13.54
CA LYS A 91 8.50 6.04 -14.54
C LYS A 91 9.97 6.44 -14.66
N GLU A 92 10.27 7.73 -14.58
CA GLU A 92 11.65 8.24 -14.65
C GLU A 92 12.52 7.70 -13.53
N ILE A 93 11.98 7.51 -12.35
CA ILE A 93 12.74 6.94 -11.24
C ILE A 93 12.81 5.41 -11.25
N GLY A 94 12.10 4.75 -12.16
CA GLY A 94 12.17 3.31 -12.34
C GLY A 94 10.95 2.51 -11.90
N VAL A 95 9.85 3.16 -11.55
CA VAL A 95 8.58 2.47 -11.25
C VAL A 95 7.99 1.93 -12.56
N LYS A 96 7.63 0.66 -12.58
CA LYS A 96 6.97 0.06 -13.74
C LYS A 96 5.46 0.23 -13.60
N ILE A 97 4.85 0.87 -14.58
CA ILE A 97 3.43 1.21 -14.57
C ILE A 97 2.74 0.63 -15.78
N LYS A 98 1.61 -0.04 -15.56
CA LYS A 98 0.71 -0.48 -16.62
C LYS A 98 -0.65 0.18 -16.45
N LYS A 99 -1.26 0.53 -17.57
CA LYS A 99 -2.56 1.18 -17.60
C LYS A 99 -3.67 0.15 -17.57
N ALA A 100 -4.59 0.29 -16.61
CA ALA A 100 -5.83 -0.46 -16.59
C ALA A 100 -6.86 0.27 -15.74
N GLU A 101 -8.14 0.17 -16.09
CA GLU A 101 -9.22 0.59 -15.22
C GLU A 101 -9.62 -0.59 -14.35
N LEU A 102 -9.42 -0.44 -13.05
CA LEU A 102 -9.76 -1.47 -12.09
C LEU A 102 -11.05 -1.08 -11.37
N LYS A 103 -12.02 -1.99 -11.42
CA LYS A 103 -13.33 -1.79 -10.77
C LYS A 103 -13.36 -2.32 -9.34
N GLU A 104 -12.26 -2.83 -8.88
CA GLU A 104 -12.11 -3.42 -7.56
C GLU A 104 -11.60 -2.40 -6.55
N THR A 105 -11.60 -2.78 -5.27
CA THR A 105 -10.94 -1.98 -4.25
C THR A 105 -9.42 -1.93 -4.50
N HIS A 106 -8.79 -0.87 -4.06
CA HIS A 106 -7.36 -0.67 -4.25
C HIS A 106 -6.56 -1.22 -3.09
N PHE A 107 -5.40 -1.75 -3.42
CA PHE A 107 -4.49 -2.33 -2.44
C PHE A 107 -3.03 -2.10 -2.81
N ALA A 108 -2.16 -2.26 -1.83
CA ALA A 108 -0.71 -2.33 -2.02
C ALA A 108 -0.14 -3.47 -1.20
N VAL A 109 0.92 -4.08 -1.69
CA VAL A 109 1.65 -5.14 -0.98
C VAL A 109 3.13 -4.77 -0.95
N TYR A 110 3.70 -4.78 0.24
CA TYR A 110 5.10 -4.47 0.50
C TYR A 110 5.82 -5.74 0.96
N ASP A 111 6.86 -6.13 0.23
CA ASP A 111 7.71 -7.30 0.57
C ASP A 111 6.95 -8.62 0.73
N ASN A 112 5.82 -8.79 0.05
CA ASN A 112 4.96 -9.96 0.21
C ASN A 112 4.54 -10.25 1.66
N SER A 113 4.54 -9.25 2.52
CA SER A 113 4.27 -9.41 3.96
C SER A 113 3.33 -8.36 4.54
N PHE A 114 3.37 -7.15 4.02
CA PHE A 114 2.57 -6.04 4.53
C PHE A 114 1.56 -5.61 3.47
N VAL A 115 0.33 -5.40 3.89
CA VAL A 115 -0.78 -5.09 2.98
C VAL A 115 -1.49 -3.82 3.42
N VAL A 116 -1.85 -3.01 2.44
CA VAL A 116 -2.76 -1.87 2.62
C VAL A 116 -3.97 -2.11 1.74
N ILE A 117 -5.17 -2.05 2.31
CA ILE A 117 -6.41 -2.20 1.56
C ILE A 117 -7.32 -1.01 1.84
N SER A 118 -7.83 -0.39 0.79
CA SER A 118 -8.89 0.62 0.91
C SER A 118 -10.19 -0.05 1.33
N LEU A 119 -10.88 0.53 2.30
CA LEU A 119 -12.13 -0.03 2.81
C LEU A 119 -13.33 0.23 1.91
N ARG A 120 -13.22 1.17 0.99
CA ARG A 120 -14.28 1.50 0.06
C ARG A 120 -13.81 1.39 -1.38
N LYS A 121 -14.65 0.83 -2.21
CA LYS A 121 -14.39 0.68 -3.64
C LYS A 121 -14.27 2.04 -4.35
N GLU A 122 -15.16 2.98 -3.99
CA GLU A 122 -15.17 4.33 -4.52
C GLU A 122 -15.23 5.34 -3.38
N PRO A 123 -14.11 5.59 -2.68
CA PRO A 123 -14.09 6.56 -1.61
C PRO A 123 -14.28 7.97 -2.17
N GLU A 124 -14.96 8.82 -1.41
CA GLU A 124 -14.99 10.25 -1.69
C GLU A 124 -13.59 10.83 -1.58
N LYS A 125 -13.36 12.03 -2.12
CA LYS A 125 -12.04 12.68 -2.13
C LYS A 125 -11.37 12.78 -0.76
N SER A 126 -12.19 12.88 0.31
CA SER A 126 -11.71 13.00 1.69
C SER A 126 -11.66 11.67 2.44
N ASP A 127 -12.04 10.58 1.78
CA ASP A 127 -12.14 9.28 2.44
C ASP A 127 -10.86 8.48 2.25
N TYR A 128 -10.09 8.38 3.33
CA TYR A 128 -8.84 7.63 3.37
C TYR A 128 -8.92 6.43 4.32
N ASN A 129 -10.12 5.86 4.45
CA ASN A 129 -10.31 4.67 5.28
C ASN A 129 -9.58 3.48 4.67
N SER A 130 -8.53 3.06 5.34
CA SER A 130 -7.68 1.95 4.88
C SER A 130 -7.25 1.10 6.05
N ILE A 131 -7.04 -0.18 5.78
CA ILE A 131 -6.46 -1.12 6.72
C ILE A 131 -5.02 -1.40 6.31
N PHE A 132 -4.12 -1.30 7.28
CA PHE A 132 -2.72 -1.69 7.17
C PHE A 132 -2.53 -2.99 7.96
N ILE A 133 -2.15 -4.06 7.29
CA ILE A 133 -2.08 -5.39 7.89
C ILE A 133 -0.74 -6.04 7.60
N LYS A 134 -0.14 -6.64 8.64
CA LYS A 134 0.95 -7.58 8.44
C LYS A 134 0.37 -8.99 8.29
N SER A 135 0.40 -9.52 7.09
CA SER A 135 -0.11 -10.87 6.81
C SER A 135 0.53 -11.43 5.54
N GLU A 136 1.37 -12.43 5.69
CA GLU A 136 1.99 -13.10 4.54
C GLU A 136 0.94 -13.82 3.69
N THR A 137 -0.07 -14.42 4.32
CA THR A 137 -1.15 -15.11 3.61
C THR A 137 -1.95 -14.14 2.73
N LEU A 138 -2.39 -13.02 3.30
CA LEU A 138 -3.14 -12.02 2.55
C LEU A 138 -2.27 -11.38 1.47
N ALA A 139 -1.00 -11.10 1.78
CA ALA A 139 -0.05 -10.56 0.83
C ALA A 139 0.13 -11.49 -0.38
N GLU A 140 0.23 -12.79 -0.16
CA GLU A 140 0.34 -13.79 -1.23
C GLU A 140 -0.90 -13.79 -2.12
N ILE A 141 -2.09 -13.80 -1.54
CA ILE A 141 -3.35 -13.76 -2.28
C ILE A 141 -3.41 -12.51 -3.16
N LEU A 142 -3.12 -11.34 -2.60
CA LEU A 142 -3.19 -10.08 -3.33
C LEU A 142 -2.09 -9.94 -4.37
N THR A 143 -0.88 -10.43 -4.09
CA THR A 143 0.20 -10.44 -5.07
C THR A 143 -0.12 -11.35 -6.26
N ASN A 144 -0.71 -12.51 -6.03
CA ASN A 144 -1.16 -13.40 -7.09
C ASN A 144 -2.25 -12.74 -7.93
N HIS A 145 -3.18 -12.06 -7.30
CA HIS A 145 -4.22 -11.30 -7.99
C HIS A 145 -3.61 -10.17 -8.83
N PHE A 146 -2.70 -9.40 -8.24
CA PHE A 146 -1.98 -8.35 -8.97
C PHE A 146 -1.25 -8.92 -10.21
N ASN A 147 -0.51 -10.00 -10.05
CA ASN A 147 0.22 -10.63 -11.14
C ASN A 147 -0.71 -11.13 -12.25
N SER A 148 -1.89 -11.63 -11.89
CA SER A 148 -2.90 -12.05 -12.85
C SER A 148 -3.37 -10.87 -13.72
N ILE A 149 -3.62 -9.71 -13.11
CA ILE A 149 -3.98 -8.49 -13.84
C ILE A 149 -2.80 -8.00 -14.68
N TRP A 150 -1.61 -7.98 -14.10
CA TRP A 150 -0.39 -7.51 -14.76
C TRP A 150 -0.10 -8.23 -16.07
N LYS A 151 -0.34 -9.53 -16.11
CA LYS A 151 -0.13 -10.34 -17.32
C LYS A 151 -1.11 -10.05 -18.44
N LYS A 152 -2.31 -9.54 -18.10
CA LYS A 152 -3.38 -9.27 -19.08
C LYS A 152 -3.31 -7.87 -19.70
N VAL A 153 -2.57 -6.98 -19.14
CA VAL A 153 -2.52 -5.56 -19.56
C VAL A 153 -1.18 -5.14 -20.13
#